data_05f68f58e381e06d7c8c95261d329505
#
_entry.id   05f68f58e381e06d7c8c95261d329505
#
_cell.length_a   1.000
_cell.length_b   1.000
_cell.length_c   1.000
_cell.angle_alpha   90.00
_cell.angle_beta   90.00
_cell.angle_gamma   90.00
#
_symmetry.space_group_name_H-M   'P 1'
#
loop_
_entity.id
_entity.type
_entity.pdbx_description
1 polymer ?
#
loop_
_entity_poly.entity_id
_entity_poly.type
_entity_poly.pdbx_seq_one_letter_code
_entity_poly.pdbx_strand_id
1 'polypeptide(L)'
;RQMNELREIRKKRGNVLSLRNASIMLENLDQAENLPSPKTRKTKSADSKQQVLNQLCRLEEAEFGLLYPSGMSAISSVVSLLRRPEKPKVIVIGLLYTDTYGFLESPFRGKKDTTCYLKTDEVDQLEQHLDDQTACILTETITNPLLEIPDLERLGRISQKNHIPLVIDNTLATPVNCKPLDWGADLVIHSTSKYLNGNNNHGGGVVLFRTDKWKWAMERYHQQWGLEPGIHEIRTLLQNLEDFGERMERFNSNGVKAVDFLQKHPAVEKVFHGSLTYQERTSPEWLLGYGSVVSFTLISGNLESLRLFYDQLPAPLLKAPTLGSNQTLVCPYALLAHYHEPPSFFEHHSIPRHLIRLAVGCEEDLDPVFAALDQGLNQIL
;
A
#
# COMPACT_ATOMS: atom_id res chain seq x y z
N ARG A 1 24.08 8.87 -19.56
CA ARG A 1 24.77 9.63 -18.50
C ARG A 1 23.75 10.19 -17.51
N GLN A 2 22.75 10.96 -17.96
CA GLN A 2 21.66 11.51 -17.11
C GLN A 2 20.83 10.46 -16.36
N MET A 3 20.53 9.30 -16.97
CA MET A 3 19.80 8.21 -16.30
C MET A 3 20.57 7.57 -15.14
N ASN A 4 21.90 7.51 -15.22
CA ASN A 4 22.73 7.00 -14.13
C ASN A 4 22.85 8.01 -12.98
N GLU A 5 22.89 9.29 -13.28
CA GLU A 5 22.85 10.37 -12.29
C GLU A 5 21.49 10.40 -11.55
N LEU A 6 20.37 10.22 -12.26
CA LEU A 6 19.04 10.09 -11.65
C LEU A 6 18.92 8.85 -10.77
N ARG A 7 19.53 7.71 -11.15
CA ARG A 7 19.57 6.50 -10.30
C ARG A 7 20.39 6.72 -9.03
N GLU A 8 21.51 7.43 -9.10
CA GLU A 8 22.32 7.74 -7.93
C GLU A 8 21.64 8.75 -6.99
N ILE A 9 20.93 9.74 -7.53
CA ILE A 9 20.10 10.67 -6.75
C ILE A 9 18.96 9.93 -6.05
N ARG A 10 18.30 8.98 -6.74
CA ARG A 10 17.26 8.13 -6.19
C ARG A 10 17.76 7.25 -5.05
N LYS A 11 18.93 6.61 -5.20
CA LYS A 11 19.56 5.79 -4.15
C LYS A 11 19.91 6.59 -2.90
N LYS A 12 20.39 7.84 -3.07
CA LYS A 12 20.90 8.67 -1.97
C LYS A 12 19.81 9.42 -1.21
N ARG A 13 18.64 9.69 -1.83
CA ARG A 13 17.60 10.55 -1.25
C ARG A 13 16.24 9.87 -1.03
N GLY A 14 16.06 8.65 -1.50
CA GLY A 14 14.81 7.88 -1.30
C GLY A 14 13.55 8.43 -2.00
N ASN A 15 13.63 9.60 -2.64
CA ASN A 15 12.49 10.27 -3.27
C ASN A 15 12.56 10.19 -4.78
N VAL A 16 11.44 9.82 -5.41
CA VAL A 16 11.26 9.92 -6.87
C VAL A 16 10.70 11.31 -7.18
N LEU A 17 11.59 12.26 -7.48
CA LEU A 17 11.16 13.51 -8.10
C LEU A 17 10.79 13.22 -9.57
N SER A 18 9.57 13.57 -9.99
CA SER A 18 9.26 13.64 -11.41
C SER A 18 10.15 14.72 -12.07
N LEU A 19 10.49 14.57 -13.35
CA LEU A 19 11.24 15.59 -14.09
C LEU A 19 10.57 16.97 -13.99
N ARG A 20 9.24 17.01 -13.98
CA ARG A 20 8.45 18.24 -13.81
C ARG A 20 8.66 18.86 -12.42
N ASN A 21 8.68 18.06 -11.35
CA ASN A 21 8.93 18.57 -10.00
C ASN A 21 10.37 19.00 -9.80
N ALA A 22 11.34 18.34 -10.46
CA ALA A 22 12.73 18.76 -10.46
C ALA A 22 12.90 20.11 -11.19
N SER A 23 12.20 20.32 -12.32
CA SER A 23 12.21 21.61 -13.05
C SER A 23 11.57 22.72 -12.20
N ILE A 24 10.41 22.46 -11.59
CA ILE A 24 9.74 23.42 -10.68
C ILE A 24 10.62 23.76 -9.49
N MET A 25 11.35 22.79 -8.92
CA MET A 25 12.28 23.04 -7.82
C MET A 25 13.49 23.88 -8.27
N LEU A 26 14.00 23.67 -9.49
CA LEU A 26 15.07 24.48 -10.06
C LEU A 26 14.62 25.92 -10.33
N GLU A 27 13.44 26.11 -10.94
CA GLU A 27 12.83 27.42 -11.16
C GLU A 27 12.56 28.18 -9.84
N ASN A 28 12.16 27.46 -8.78
CA ASN A 28 11.95 28.05 -7.45
C ASN A 28 13.27 28.34 -6.70
N LEU A 29 14.38 27.69 -7.05
CA LEU A 29 15.71 28.02 -6.50
C LEU A 29 16.22 29.35 -7.03
N ASP A 30 15.95 29.67 -8.28
CA ASP A 30 16.30 30.98 -8.88
C ASP A 30 15.47 32.14 -8.31
N GLN A 31 14.31 31.85 -7.68
CA GLN A 31 13.45 32.83 -6.99
C GLN A 31 13.67 32.85 -5.46
N ALA A 32 14.71 32.20 -4.96
CA ALA A 32 14.93 31.97 -3.53
C ALA A 32 15.27 33.25 -2.73
N GLU A 33 15.51 34.38 -3.37
CA GLU A 33 15.78 35.67 -2.70
C GLU A 33 14.55 36.24 -1.94
N ASN A 34 13.34 35.75 -2.19
CA ASN A 34 12.08 36.22 -1.59
C ASN A 34 11.40 35.22 -0.64
N LEU A 35 12.12 34.31 -0.04
CA LEU A 35 11.54 33.31 0.86
C LEU A 35 11.22 33.91 2.25
N PRO A 36 10.02 33.61 2.82
CA PRO A 36 9.63 34.10 4.16
C PRO A 36 10.62 33.62 5.23
N SER A 37 10.75 34.43 6.28
CA SER A 37 11.66 34.17 7.39
C SER A 37 11.46 32.77 8.02
N PRO A 38 12.49 32.17 8.65
CA PRO A 38 12.39 30.83 9.25
C PRO A 38 11.24 30.68 10.26
N LYS A 39 10.83 31.76 10.95
CA LYS A 39 9.70 31.75 11.89
C LYS A 39 8.34 31.63 11.20
N THR A 40 8.12 32.36 10.12
CA THR A 40 6.90 32.26 9.30
C THR A 40 6.78 30.93 8.54
N ARG A 41 7.90 30.29 8.20
CA ARG A 41 7.92 28.95 7.63
C ARG A 41 7.52 27.90 8.66
N LYS A 42 7.96 28.00 9.93
CA LYS A 42 7.62 27.02 10.98
C LYS A 42 6.14 27.04 11.32
N THR A 43 5.53 28.21 11.48
CA THR A 43 4.08 28.32 11.78
C THR A 43 3.21 27.77 10.65
N LYS A 44 3.44 28.16 9.41
CA LYS A 44 2.71 27.62 8.23
C LYS A 44 2.93 26.11 8.02
N SER A 45 4.06 25.57 8.45
CA SER A 45 4.34 24.12 8.40
C SER A 45 3.54 23.37 9.46
N ALA A 46 3.51 23.87 10.70
CA ALA A 46 2.75 23.25 11.78
C ALA A 46 1.25 23.24 11.48
N ASP A 47 0.72 24.33 10.92
CA ASP A 47 -0.70 24.44 10.54
C ASP A 47 -1.05 23.40 9.45
N SER A 48 -0.23 23.28 8.40
CA SER A 48 -0.48 22.31 7.32
C SER A 48 -0.40 20.86 7.82
N LYS A 49 0.56 20.56 8.71
CA LYS A 49 0.69 19.24 9.32
C LYS A 49 -0.57 18.90 10.13
N GLN A 50 -1.03 19.83 10.97
CA GLN A 50 -2.22 19.61 11.77
C GLN A 50 -3.47 19.44 10.91
N GLN A 51 -3.60 20.20 9.81
CA GLN A 51 -4.71 20.07 8.88
C GLN A 51 -4.73 18.67 8.22
N VAL A 52 -3.58 18.17 7.74
CA VAL A 52 -3.47 16.81 7.18
C VAL A 52 -3.85 15.77 8.23
N LEU A 53 -3.29 15.85 9.45
CA LEU A 53 -3.61 14.91 10.52
C LEU A 53 -5.09 14.92 10.88
N ASN A 54 -5.68 16.11 11.04
CA ASN A 54 -7.10 16.25 11.34
C ASN A 54 -7.98 15.62 10.24
N GLN A 55 -7.59 15.78 8.98
CA GLN A 55 -8.32 15.21 7.86
C GLN A 55 -8.19 13.68 7.81
N LEU A 56 -6.97 13.14 7.99
CA LEU A 56 -6.73 11.69 8.02
C LEU A 56 -7.39 11.03 9.24
N CYS A 57 -7.29 11.65 10.43
CA CYS A 57 -7.98 11.15 11.63
C CYS A 57 -9.50 11.13 11.43
N ARG A 58 -10.08 12.18 10.81
CA ARG A 58 -11.51 12.23 10.51
C ARG A 58 -11.92 11.12 9.52
N LEU A 59 -11.13 10.87 8.47
CA LEU A 59 -11.41 9.83 7.49
C LEU A 59 -11.41 8.43 8.12
N GLU A 60 -10.43 8.14 8.98
CA GLU A 60 -10.25 6.83 9.63
C GLU A 60 -11.05 6.71 10.95
N GLU A 61 -11.69 7.79 11.40
CA GLU A 61 -12.31 7.90 12.73
C GLU A 61 -11.32 7.63 13.88
N ALA A 62 -10.08 8.08 13.70
CA ALA A 62 -9.02 8.01 14.69
C ALA A 62 -8.97 9.28 15.57
N GLU A 63 -8.45 9.16 16.80
CA GLU A 63 -8.20 10.31 17.67
C GLU A 63 -6.78 10.86 17.50
N PHE A 64 -5.84 10.01 17.16
CA PHE A 64 -4.42 10.33 17.05
C PHE A 64 -3.82 9.86 15.74
N GLY A 65 -2.84 10.62 15.28
CA GLY A 65 -2.09 10.25 14.07
C GLY A 65 -0.67 10.81 14.07
N LEU A 66 0.24 10.09 13.42
CA LEU A 66 1.62 10.50 13.18
C LEU A 66 1.97 10.32 11.71
N LEU A 67 2.48 11.39 11.09
CA LEU A 67 2.96 11.35 9.70
C LEU A 67 4.40 10.86 9.62
N TYR A 68 4.71 10.11 8.58
CA TYR A 68 6.01 9.51 8.33
C TYR A 68 6.53 9.82 6.92
N PRO A 69 7.87 9.80 6.69
CA PRO A 69 8.45 10.04 5.37
C PRO A 69 8.06 8.99 4.31
N SER A 70 7.61 7.80 4.73
CA SER A 70 7.15 6.73 3.85
C SER A 70 6.23 5.75 4.59
N GLY A 71 5.45 4.96 3.84
CA GLY A 71 4.69 3.85 4.41
C GLY A 71 5.59 2.84 5.15
N MET A 72 6.76 2.54 4.58
CA MET A 72 7.72 1.63 5.23
C MET A 72 8.29 2.18 6.53
N SER A 73 8.53 3.49 6.65
CA SER A 73 8.95 4.07 7.93
C SER A 73 7.83 4.03 8.97
N ALA A 74 6.56 4.11 8.57
CA ALA A 74 5.42 3.90 9.46
C ALA A 74 5.35 2.44 9.94
N ILE A 75 5.38 1.47 9.02
CA ILE A 75 5.35 0.04 9.33
C ILE A 75 6.52 -0.38 10.23
N SER A 76 7.75 -0.02 9.84
CA SER A 76 8.95 -0.38 10.61
C SER A 76 8.95 0.24 12.00
N SER A 77 8.42 1.45 12.17
CA SER A 77 8.29 2.11 13.48
C SER A 77 7.31 1.37 14.37
N VAL A 78 6.13 1.01 13.86
CA VAL A 78 5.12 0.27 14.63
C VAL A 78 5.65 -1.10 15.05
N VAL A 79 6.18 -1.86 14.10
CA VAL A 79 6.69 -3.21 14.38
C VAL A 79 7.88 -3.15 15.35
N SER A 80 8.83 -2.22 15.17
CA SER A 80 9.99 -2.09 16.06
C SER A 80 9.61 -1.63 17.47
N LEU A 81 8.56 -0.82 17.60
CA LEU A 81 8.05 -0.43 18.92
C LEU A 81 7.36 -1.57 19.66
N LEU A 82 6.60 -2.40 18.94
CA LEU A 82 5.88 -3.53 19.52
C LEU A 82 6.78 -4.72 19.80
N ARG A 83 7.74 -4.98 18.89
CA ARG A 83 8.73 -6.04 19.01
C ARG A 83 9.76 -5.68 20.10
N ARG A 84 9.87 -6.52 21.10
CA ARG A 84 10.77 -6.35 22.27
C ARG A 84 11.52 -7.65 22.52
N PRO A 85 12.62 -7.64 23.29
CA PRO A 85 13.34 -8.87 23.63
C PRO A 85 12.47 -9.96 24.27
N GLU A 86 11.43 -9.56 25.02
CA GLU A 86 10.45 -10.45 25.67
C GLU A 86 9.32 -10.86 24.74
N LYS A 87 9.07 -10.07 23.69
CA LYS A 87 8.02 -10.29 22.69
C LYS A 87 8.59 -10.19 21.27
N PRO A 88 9.44 -11.11 20.84
CA PRO A 88 10.12 -11.03 19.55
C PRO A 88 9.27 -11.52 18.36
N LYS A 89 8.12 -12.15 18.60
CA LYS A 89 7.33 -12.82 17.58
C LYS A 89 6.25 -11.91 16.98
N VAL A 90 6.24 -11.79 15.66
CA VAL A 90 5.15 -11.17 14.88
C VAL A 90 4.39 -12.28 14.17
N ILE A 91 3.06 -12.25 14.23
CA ILE A 91 2.21 -13.12 13.41
C ILE A 91 1.65 -12.31 12.25
N VAL A 92 1.85 -12.83 11.05
CA VAL A 92 1.40 -12.23 9.80
C VAL A 92 0.26 -13.05 9.23
N ILE A 93 -0.82 -12.38 8.84
CA ILE A 93 -1.95 -13.01 8.17
C ILE A 93 -2.01 -12.56 6.72
N GLY A 94 -1.93 -13.52 5.80
CA GLY A 94 -1.91 -13.27 4.36
C GLY A 94 -0.58 -12.73 3.84
N LEU A 95 -0.56 -12.40 2.57
CA LEU A 95 0.59 -11.77 1.94
C LEU A 95 0.67 -10.29 2.29
N LEU A 96 1.89 -9.81 2.51
CA LEU A 96 2.17 -8.40 2.74
C LEU A 96 2.92 -7.79 1.55
N TYR A 97 2.93 -6.46 1.52
CA TYR A 97 3.80 -5.71 0.64
C TYR A 97 5.25 -6.21 0.72
N THR A 98 5.92 -6.34 -0.43
CA THR A 98 7.25 -6.96 -0.56
C THR A 98 8.29 -6.40 0.40
N ASP A 99 8.33 -5.06 0.56
CA ASP A 99 9.32 -4.44 1.46
C ASP A 99 8.97 -4.66 2.93
N THR A 100 7.69 -4.87 3.28
CA THR A 100 7.27 -5.27 4.64
C THR A 100 7.76 -6.67 4.94
N TYR A 101 7.60 -7.60 4.01
CA TYR A 101 8.18 -8.94 4.10
C TYR A 101 9.70 -8.87 4.25
N GLY A 102 10.39 -8.15 3.36
CA GLY A 102 11.83 -7.97 3.41
C GLY A 102 12.34 -7.35 4.72
N PHE A 103 11.56 -6.43 5.32
CA PHE A 103 11.86 -5.88 6.65
C PHE A 103 11.73 -6.93 7.77
N LEU A 104 10.66 -7.72 7.76
CA LEU A 104 10.43 -8.76 8.76
C LEU A 104 11.48 -9.87 8.71
N GLU A 105 11.96 -10.22 7.51
CA GLU A 105 12.98 -11.25 7.26
C GLU A 105 14.41 -10.68 7.13
N SER A 106 14.59 -9.40 7.42
CA SER A 106 15.88 -8.72 7.31
C SER A 106 16.98 -9.45 8.11
N PRO A 107 18.19 -9.61 7.54
CA PRO A 107 19.34 -10.14 8.26
C PRO A 107 19.78 -9.24 9.44
N PHE A 108 19.32 -8.00 9.48
CA PHE A 108 19.56 -7.04 10.57
C PHE A 108 18.54 -7.10 11.70
N ARG A 109 17.55 -8.01 11.62
CA ARG A 109 16.62 -8.27 12.72
C ARG A 109 17.35 -8.81 13.96
N GLY A 110 16.73 -8.63 15.13
CA GLY A 110 17.26 -9.19 16.37
C GLY A 110 17.39 -10.72 16.29
N LYS A 111 18.42 -11.30 16.90
CA LYS A 111 18.66 -12.76 16.85
C LYS A 111 17.48 -13.61 17.33
N LYS A 112 16.61 -13.06 18.19
CA LYS A 112 15.41 -13.73 18.71
C LYS A 112 14.15 -13.39 17.93
N ASP A 113 14.21 -12.42 16.99
CA ASP A 113 13.04 -12.00 16.24
C ASP A 113 12.56 -13.14 15.34
N THR A 114 11.29 -13.45 15.43
CA THR A 114 10.64 -14.50 14.66
C THR A 114 9.39 -13.96 13.98
N THR A 115 9.06 -14.50 12.82
CA THR A 115 7.81 -14.20 12.11
C THR A 115 7.10 -15.52 11.84
N CYS A 116 5.81 -15.57 12.16
CA CYS A 116 4.94 -16.69 11.85
C CYS A 116 3.96 -16.23 10.75
N TYR A 117 3.94 -16.92 9.63
CA TYR A 117 3.07 -16.60 8.50
C TYR A 117 1.89 -17.57 8.46
N LEU A 118 0.67 -17.05 8.43
CA LEU A 118 -0.57 -17.78 8.21
C LEU A 118 -1.26 -17.24 6.96
N LYS A 119 -1.91 -18.10 6.21
CA LYS A 119 -2.75 -17.69 5.08
C LYS A 119 -4.03 -17.01 5.56
N THR A 120 -4.69 -16.30 4.69
CA THR A 120 -5.97 -15.61 4.99
C THR A 120 -7.09 -16.57 5.39
N ASP A 121 -7.07 -17.80 4.91
CA ASP A 121 -8.02 -18.87 5.25
C ASP A 121 -7.63 -19.68 6.51
N GLU A 122 -6.42 -19.43 7.07
CA GLU A 122 -5.93 -20.09 8.27
C GLU A 122 -6.18 -19.30 9.57
N VAL A 123 -6.99 -18.24 9.54
CA VAL A 123 -7.31 -17.42 10.72
C VAL A 123 -7.89 -18.26 11.87
N ASP A 124 -8.53 -19.40 11.57
CA ASP A 124 -9.03 -20.35 12.57
C ASP A 124 -7.93 -20.97 13.42
N GLN A 125 -6.71 -21.05 12.90
CA GLN A 125 -5.56 -21.60 13.57
C GLN A 125 -4.77 -20.55 14.37
N LEU A 126 -5.08 -19.26 14.19
CA LEU A 126 -4.33 -18.15 14.78
C LEU A 126 -4.12 -18.29 16.28
N GLU A 127 -5.16 -18.66 17.05
CA GLU A 127 -5.05 -18.79 18.51
C GLU A 127 -4.02 -19.85 18.95
N GLN A 128 -3.76 -20.88 18.13
CA GLN A 128 -2.76 -21.90 18.42
C GLN A 128 -1.31 -21.38 18.29
N HIS A 129 -1.14 -20.28 17.57
CA HIS A 129 0.15 -19.64 17.34
C HIS A 129 0.42 -18.46 18.28
N LEU A 130 -0.58 -18.05 19.08
CA LEU A 130 -0.41 -16.98 20.08
C LEU A 130 0.25 -17.49 21.34
N ASP A 131 1.20 -16.71 21.89
CA ASP A 131 1.86 -16.97 23.16
C ASP A 131 2.35 -15.66 23.80
N ASP A 132 2.99 -15.76 24.97
CA ASP A 132 3.53 -14.62 25.71
C ASP A 132 4.65 -13.86 24.96
N GLN A 133 5.25 -14.49 23.95
CA GLN A 133 6.29 -13.89 23.12
C GLN A 133 5.71 -13.15 21.91
N THR A 134 4.40 -13.18 21.68
CA THR A 134 3.77 -12.52 20.55
C THR A 134 3.70 -11.01 20.76
N ALA A 135 4.34 -10.26 19.86
CA ALA A 135 4.39 -8.80 19.87
C ALA A 135 3.11 -8.18 19.27
N CYS A 136 2.69 -8.67 18.10
CA CYS A 136 1.49 -8.21 17.41
C CYS A 136 1.05 -9.22 16.35
N ILE A 137 -0.19 -9.01 15.89
CA ILE A 137 -0.73 -9.57 14.65
C ILE A 137 -0.66 -8.46 13.61
N LEU A 138 -0.13 -8.76 12.42
CA LEU A 138 0.02 -7.83 11.31
C LEU A 138 -0.66 -8.38 10.06
N THR A 139 -1.48 -7.56 9.40
CA THR A 139 -2.10 -7.91 8.13
C THR A 139 -2.34 -6.66 7.27
N GLU A 140 -2.68 -6.87 5.99
CA GLU A 140 -3.27 -5.87 5.11
C GLU A 140 -4.78 -6.07 5.02
N THR A 141 -5.56 -5.00 4.89
CA THR A 141 -7.03 -5.11 4.70
C THR A 141 -7.38 -5.88 3.42
N ILE A 142 -6.64 -5.61 2.35
CA ILE A 142 -6.66 -6.34 1.09
C ILE A 142 -5.21 -6.65 0.76
N THR A 143 -4.87 -7.94 0.65
CA THR A 143 -3.49 -8.37 0.43
C THR A 143 -3.00 -8.06 -0.98
N ASN A 144 -1.70 -7.94 -1.15
CA ASN A 144 -1.07 -7.69 -2.44
C ASN A 144 -0.02 -8.79 -2.72
N PRO A 145 -0.05 -9.52 -3.85
CA PRO A 145 -0.79 -9.20 -5.09
C PRO A 145 -2.06 -10.01 -5.36
N LEU A 146 -2.42 -10.96 -4.52
CA LEU A 146 -3.54 -11.88 -4.79
C LEU A 146 -4.90 -11.31 -4.37
N LEU A 147 -4.92 -10.15 -3.70
CA LEU A 147 -6.11 -9.38 -3.33
C LEU A 147 -7.10 -10.19 -2.48
N GLU A 148 -6.56 -11.06 -1.65
CA GLU A 148 -7.30 -11.79 -0.63
C GLU A 148 -7.71 -10.85 0.50
N ILE A 149 -8.78 -11.19 1.19
CA ILE A 149 -9.37 -10.35 2.24
C ILE A 149 -9.40 -11.17 3.53
N PRO A 150 -8.52 -10.86 4.51
CA PRO A 150 -8.56 -11.47 5.83
C PRO A 150 -9.85 -11.12 6.57
N ASP A 151 -10.35 -12.00 7.41
CA ASP A 151 -11.51 -11.75 8.27
C ASP A 151 -11.14 -10.81 9.44
N LEU A 152 -11.29 -9.49 9.21
CA LEU A 152 -10.91 -8.47 10.18
C LEU A 152 -11.73 -8.54 11.46
N GLU A 153 -13.02 -8.84 11.38
CA GLU A 153 -13.88 -8.97 12.56
C GLU A 153 -13.38 -10.09 13.48
N ARG A 154 -13.02 -11.21 12.89
CA ARG A 154 -12.46 -12.34 13.63
C ARG A 154 -11.10 -12.04 14.20
N LEU A 155 -10.21 -11.41 13.41
CA LEU A 155 -8.89 -10.97 13.87
C LEU A 155 -9.00 -10.00 15.05
N GLY A 156 -9.92 -9.04 15.00
CA GLY A 156 -10.17 -8.10 16.08
C GLY A 156 -10.64 -8.80 17.35
N ARG A 157 -11.59 -9.76 17.25
CA ARG A 157 -12.03 -10.56 18.41
C ARG A 157 -10.91 -11.38 19.04
N ILE A 158 -10.07 -12.03 18.22
CA ILE A 158 -8.94 -12.82 18.71
C ILE A 158 -7.89 -11.92 19.38
N SER A 159 -7.55 -10.80 18.74
CA SER A 159 -6.63 -9.79 19.27
C SER A 159 -7.06 -9.29 20.65
N GLN A 160 -8.32 -8.85 20.77
CA GLN A 160 -8.88 -8.33 22.03
C GLN A 160 -8.91 -9.39 23.13
N LYS A 161 -9.38 -10.60 22.81
CA LYS A 161 -9.44 -11.73 23.75
C LYS A 161 -8.07 -12.09 24.34
N ASN A 162 -7.01 -12.03 23.51
CA ASN A 162 -5.66 -12.42 23.89
C ASN A 162 -4.76 -11.23 24.29
N HIS A 163 -5.30 -9.99 24.28
CA HIS A 163 -4.56 -8.77 24.58
C HIS A 163 -3.28 -8.59 23.74
N ILE A 164 -3.31 -9.02 22.48
CA ILE A 164 -2.25 -8.88 21.50
C ILE A 164 -2.59 -7.79 20.51
N PRO A 165 -1.74 -6.77 20.30
CA PRO A 165 -2.02 -5.67 19.37
C PRO A 165 -2.30 -6.15 17.96
N LEU A 166 -3.35 -5.62 17.33
CA LEU A 166 -3.69 -5.82 15.92
C LEU A 166 -3.28 -4.59 15.11
N VAL A 167 -2.37 -4.80 14.17
CA VAL A 167 -1.84 -3.78 13.26
C VAL A 167 -2.34 -4.08 11.85
N ILE A 168 -2.96 -3.09 11.21
CA ILE A 168 -3.54 -3.26 9.88
C ILE A 168 -2.99 -2.21 8.93
N ASP A 169 -2.36 -2.64 7.84
CA ASP A 169 -2.05 -1.76 6.71
C ASP A 169 -3.31 -1.63 5.83
N ASN A 170 -3.93 -0.47 5.89
CA ASN A 170 -5.18 -0.17 5.18
C ASN A 170 -4.94 0.60 3.86
N THR A 171 -3.75 0.47 3.28
CA THR A 171 -3.34 1.24 2.10
C THR A 171 -4.20 0.93 0.87
N LEU A 172 -4.59 -0.33 0.64
CA LEU A 172 -5.36 -0.72 -0.55
C LEU A 172 -6.85 -0.44 -0.41
N ALA A 173 -7.44 -0.77 0.73
CA ALA A 173 -8.86 -0.49 0.96
C ALA A 173 -9.13 1.00 1.19
N THR A 174 -8.25 1.69 1.90
CA THR A 174 -8.40 3.09 2.32
C THR A 174 -9.57 3.30 3.31
N PRO A 175 -9.65 4.46 3.99
CA PRO A 175 -10.74 4.73 4.93
C PRO A 175 -12.14 4.82 4.28
N VAL A 176 -12.21 4.95 2.96
CA VAL A 176 -13.49 4.95 2.23
C VAL A 176 -14.10 3.57 2.19
N ASN A 177 -13.26 2.55 2.00
CA ASN A 177 -13.74 1.17 1.87
C ASN A 177 -13.74 0.39 3.17
N CYS A 178 -12.84 0.73 4.11
CA CYS A 178 -12.73 0.06 5.39
C CYS A 178 -12.14 0.99 6.45
N LYS A 179 -12.67 0.91 7.67
CA LYS A 179 -12.13 1.57 8.86
C LYS A 179 -11.75 0.51 9.89
N PRO A 180 -10.54 -0.03 9.85
CA PRO A 180 -10.16 -1.17 10.69
C PRO A 180 -10.22 -0.89 12.19
N LEU A 181 -10.14 0.37 12.63
CA LEU A 181 -10.30 0.76 14.04
C LEU A 181 -11.68 0.40 14.61
N ASP A 182 -12.72 0.31 13.77
CA ASP A 182 -14.07 -0.11 14.18
C ASP A 182 -14.14 -1.62 14.41
N TRP A 183 -13.19 -2.36 13.83
CA TRP A 183 -13.15 -3.82 13.83
C TRP A 183 -12.03 -4.38 14.70
N GLY A 184 -11.54 -3.58 15.63
CA GLY A 184 -10.63 -4.03 16.67
C GLY A 184 -9.14 -3.85 16.38
N ALA A 185 -8.78 -3.13 15.30
CA ALA A 185 -7.38 -2.74 15.10
C ALA A 185 -6.93 -1.76 16.19
N ASP A 186 -5.73 -1.96 16.71
CA ASP A 186 -5.06 -1.02 17.62
C ASP A 186 -4.37 0.11 16.85
N LEU A 187 -3.74 -0.23 15.75
CA LEU A 187 -2.94 0.68 14.92
C LEU A 187 -3.25 0.43 13.44
N VAL A 188 -3.60 1.50 12.74
CA VAL A 188 -3.85 1.48 11.30
C VAL A 188 -2.76 2.26 10.59
N ILE A 189 -2.22 1.68 9.53
CA ILE A 189 -1.14 2.24 8.73
C ILE A 189 -1.66 2.52 7.32
N HIS A 190 -1.21 3.63 6.73
CA HIS A 190 -1.37 3.88 5.30
C HIS A 190 -0.06 4.36 4.69
N SER A 191 0.27 3.86 3.52
CA SER A 191 1.14 4.57 2.61
C SER A 191 0.37 5.72 1.98
N THR A 192 0.64 6.94 2.43
CA THR A 192 -0.02 8.13 1.87
C THR A 192 0.41 8.44 0.44
N SER A 193 1.46 7.75 -0.06
CA SER A 193 1.95 7.84 -1.44
C SER A 193 0.98 7.24 -2.47
N LYS A 194 0.01 6.42 -2.02
CA LYS A 194 -0.90 5.65 -2.88
C LYS A 194 -2.22 6.39 -3.11
N TYR A 195 -3.34 5.76 -2.88
CA TYR A 195 -4.68 6.31 -3.12
C TYR A 195 -4.96 7.64 -2.42
N LEU A 196 -4.46 7.82 -1.18
CA LEU A 196 -4.63 9.09 -0.44
C LEU A 196 -4.03 10.26 -1.20
N ASN A 197 -2.90 10.06 -1.87
CA ASN A 197 -2.30 11.05 -2.76
C ASN A 197 -2.93 11.07 -4.17
N GLY A 198 -3.06 9.92 -4.81
CA GLY A 198 -3.69 9.74 -6.12
C GLY A 198 -2.88 10.20 -7.34
N ASN A 199 -1.83 11.00 -7.17
CA ASN A 199 -1.13 11.69 -8.27
C ASN A 199 0.33 11.27 -8.47
N ASN A 200 0.84 10.28 -7.73
CA ASN A 200 2.25 9.83 -7.78
C ASN A 200 3.30 10.93 -7.60
N ASN A 201 2.95 12.05 -6.96
CA ASN A 201 3.81 13.22 -6.75
C ASN A 201 4.17 13.47 -5.28
N HIS A 202 3.88 12.49 -4.40
CA HIS A 202 4.11 12.56 -2.96
C HIS A 202 4.66 11.23 -2.44
N GLY A 203 5.53 11.31 -1.44
CA GLY A 203 6.00 10.17 -0.65
C GLY A 203 5.67 10.38 0.82
N GLY A 204 5.05 9.37 1.46
CA GLY A 204 4.71 9.47 2.88
C GLY A 204 3.98 8.25 3.42
N GLY A 205 3.77 8.29 4.74
CA GLY A 205 2.98 7.31 5.49
C GLY A 205 2.30 7.97 6.67
N VAL A 206 1.35 7.26 7.25
CA VAL A 206 0.67 7.67 8.49
C VAL A 206 0.36 6.45 9.35
N VAL A 207 0.45 6.63 10.67
CA VAL A 207 -0.09 5.69 11.66
C VAL A 207 -1.23 6.39 12.37
N LEU A 208 -2.38 5.73 12.45
CA LEU A 208 -3.63 6.25 13.04
C LEU A 208 -4.10 5.31 14.15
N PHE A 209 -4.61 5.85 15.25
CA PHE A 209 -5.09 5.08 16.40
C PHE A 209 -6.06 5.87 17.27
N ARG A 210 -6.84 5.18 18.16
CA ARG A 210 -7.87 5.79 18.99
C ARG A 210 -7.47 5.96 20.45
N THR A 211 -6.48 5.23 20.95
CA THR A 211 -6.21 5.15 22.40
C THR A 211 -4.92 5.84 22.80
N ASP A 212 -4.94 6.51 23.96
CA ASP A 212 -3.74 7.11 24.58
C ASP A 212 -2.63 6.09 24.88
N LYS A 213 -2.99 4.80 24.97
CA LYS A 213 -2.04 3.71 25.21
C LYS A 213 -0.84 3.77 24.29
N TRP A 214 -1.06 4.11 23.00
CA TRP A 214 0.00 4.14 21.98
C TRP A 214 0.63 5.52 21.82
N LYS A 215 -0.09 6.59 22.17
CA LYS A 215 0.29 7.98 21.89
C LYS A 215 1.69 8.30 22.36
N TRP A 216 1.93 8.19 23.67
CA TRP A 216 3.22 8.57 24.24
C TRP A 216 4.40 7.76 23.66
N ALA A 217 4.23 6.46 23.52
CA ALA A 217 5.28 5.58 23.01
C ALA A 217 5.58 5.87 21.53
N MET A 218 4.54 6.03 20.71
CA MET A 218 4.66 6.35 19.29
C MET A 218 5.27 7.73 19.06
N GLU A 219 4.79 8.77 19.77
CA GLU A 219 5.32 10.13 19.67
C GLU A 219 6.80 10.19 20.07
N ARG A 220 7.16 9.53 21.18
CA ARG A 220 8.55 9.49 21.64
C ARG A 220 9.46 8.77 20.63
N TYR A 221 9.03 7.62 20.11
CA TYR A 221 9.78 6.89 19.09
C TYR A 221 9.96 7.74 17.82
N HIS A 222 8.87 8.33 17.35
CA HIS A 222 8.85 9.20 16.17
C HIS A 222 9.83 10.39 16.30
N GLN A 223 9.82 11.10 17.44
CA GLN A 223 10.72 12.21 17.71
C GLN A 223 12.17 11.76 17.83
N GLN A 224 12.42 10.64 18.52
CA GLN A 224 13.78 10.13 18.74
C GLN A 224 14.48 9.78 17.42
N TRP A 225 13.74 9.27 16.44
CA TRP A 225 14.27 8.86 15.14
C TRP A 225 14.12 9.94 14.06
N GLY A 226 13.57 11.10 14.37
CA GLY A 226 13.42 12.21 13.42
C GLY A 226 12.55 11.86 12.21
N LEU A 227 11.44 11.13 12.42
CA LEU A 227 10.60 10.55 11.38
C LEU A 227 9.57 11.54 10.78
N GLU A 228 9.85 12.83 10.84
CA GLU A 228 8.97 13.85 10.27
C GLU A 228 9.10 13.91 8.75
N PRO A 229 7.99 13.93 7.99
CA PRO A 229 8.03 14.20 6.56
C PRO A 229 8.40 15.65 6.27
N GLY A 230 8.92 15.88 5.07
CA GLY A 230 9.22 17.25 4.61
C GLY A 230 7.96 18.10 4.44
N ILE A 231 8.09 19.42 4.62
CA ILE A 231 6.95 20.35 4.48
C ILE A 231 6.33 20.31 3.07
N HIS A 232 7.13 20.07 2.05
CA HIS A 232 6.64 19.94 0.68
C HIS A 232 5.69 18.75 0.57
N GLU A 233 6.08 17.60 1.12
CA GLU A 233 5.27 16.39 1.15
C GLU A 233 3.93 16.61 1.88
N ILE A 234 3.98 17.29 3.03
CA ILE A 234 2.78 17.60 3.82
C ILE A 234 1.80 18.46 3.01
N ARG A 235 2.28 19.49 2.32
CA ARG A 235 1.43 20.38 1.52
C ARG A 235 0.88 19.70 0.29
N THR A 236 1.68 18.90 -0.39
CA THR A 236 1.23 18.12 -1.54
C THR A 236 0.12 17.16 -1.14
N LEU A 237 0.29 16.45 -0.02
CA LEU A 237 -0.74 15.56 0.49
C LEU A 237 -2.03 16.33 0.85
N LEU A 238 -1.91 17.48 1.53
CA LEU A 238 -3.06 18.30 1.88
C LEU A 238 -3.91 18.68 0.68
N GLN A 239 -3.27 19.11 -0.40
CA GLN A 239 -3.94 19.44 -1.67
C GLN A 239 -4.60 18.21 -2.30
N ASN A 240 -3.91 17.08 -2.31
CA ASN A 240 -4.39 15.86 -2.96
C ASN A 240 -5.45 15.10 -2.14
N LEU A 241 -5.69 15.48 -0.88
CA LEU A 241 -6.78 14.92 -0.08
C LEU A 241 -8.14 15.59 -0.35
N GLU A 242 -8.18 16.74 -1.04
CA GLU A 242 -9.41 17.52 -1.22
C GLU A 242 -10.51 16.74 -1.97
N ASP A 243 -10.14 16.00 -3.01
CA ASP A 243 -11.05 15.20 -3.85
C ASP A 243 -10.92 13.67 -3.61
N PHE A 244 -10.27 13.27 -2.52
CA PHE A 244 -9.95 11.87 -2.23
C PHE A 244 -11.19 10.95 -2.25
N GLY A 245 -12.30 11.37 -1.67
CA GLY A 245 -13.54 10.57 -1.64
C GLY A 245 -14.06 10.25 -3.04
N GLU A 246 -14.21 11.27 -3.88
CA GLU A 246 -14.69 11.13 -5.26
C GLU A 246 -13.75 10.27 -6.11
N ARG A 247 -12.42 10.48 -5.95
CA ARG A 247 -11.44 9.62 -6.62
C ARG A 247 -11.57 8.16 -6.19
N MET A 248 -11.79 7.91 -4.91
CA MET A 248 -11.87 6.53 -4.42
C MET A 248 -13.12 5.81 -4.91
N GLU A 249 -14.27 6.50 -5.00
CA GLU A 249 -15.48 5.96 -5.63
C GLU A 249 -15.21 5.58 -7.11
N ARG A 250 -14.50 6.44 -7.83
CA ARG A 250 -14.11 6.18 -9.22
C ARG A 250 -13.14 5.01 -9.33
N PHE A 251 -12.14 4.92 -8.45
CA PHE A 251 -11.26 3.76 -8.38
C PHE A 251 -12.04 2.46 -8.17
N ASN A 252 -12.97 2.42 -7.22
CA ASN A 252 -13.81 1.25 -6.96
C ASN A 252 -14.61 0.83 -8.20
N SER A 253 -15.27 1.80 -8.85
CA SER A 253 -16.05 1.57 -10.07
C SER A 253 -15.16 1.04 -11.21
N ASN A 254 -14.01 1.66 -11.41
CA ASN A 254 -13.08 1.30 -12.48
C ASN A 254 -12.44 -0.08 -12.25
N GLY A 255 -12.16 -0.44 -11.00
CA GLY A 255 -11.69 -1.77 -10.64
C GLY A 255 -12.68 -2.87 -11.05
N VAL A 256 -13.96 -2.70 -10.73
CA VAL A 256 -15.01 -3.66 -11.11
C VAL A 256 -15.16 -3.78 -12.63
N LYS A 257 -15.13 -2.65 -13.36
CA LYS A 257 -15.18 -2.66 -14.83
C LYS A 257 -13.99 -3.41 -15.44
N ALA A 258 -12.79 -3.27 -14.85
CA ALA A 258 -11.61 -3.98 -15.31
C ALA A 258 -11.70 -5.49 -15.03
N VAL A 259 -12.26 -5.90 -13.90
CA VAL A 259 -12.55 -7.31 -13.60
C VAL A 259 -13.47 -7.88 -14.66
N ASP A 260 -14.56 -7.20 -14.96
CA ASP A 260 -15.56 -7.59 -15.96
C ASP A 260 -14.95 -7.76 -17.36
N PHE A 261 -14.07 -6.82 -17.76
CA PHE A 261 -13.34 -6.88 -19.02
C PHE A 261 -12.39 -8.08 -19.07
N LEU A 262 -11.56 -8.25 -18.04
CA LEU A 262 -10.55 -9.30 -18.01
C LEU A 262 -11.16 -10.71 -17.92
N GLN A 263 -12.25 -10.90 -17.17
CA GLN A 263 -12.92 -12.20 -17.06
C GLN A 263 -13.54 -12.68 -18.40
N LYS A 264 -13.89 -11.74 -19.29
CA LYS A 264 -14.47 -12.05 -20.61
C LYS A 264 -13.43 -12.26 -21.69
N HIS A 265 -12.17 -11.87 -21.44
CA HIS A 265 -11.14 -11.91 -22.47
C HIS A 265 -10.52 -13.30 -22.63
N PRO A 266 -10.49 -13.89 -23.85
CA PRO A 266 -10.05 -15.28 -24.06
C PRO A 266 -8.58 -15.55 -23.74
N ALA A 267 -7.72 -14.52 -23.72
CA ALA A 267 -6.30 -14.65 -23.36
C ALA A 267 -6.07 -14.67 -21.84
N VAL A 268 -7.08 -14.40 -21.03
CA VAL A 268 -6.98 -14.37 -19.57
C VAL A 268 -7.44 -15.69 -18.99
N GLU A 269 -6.58 -16.32 -18.17
CA GLU A 269 -6.88 -17.58 -17.51
C GLU A 269 -7.63 -17.37 -16.18
N LYS A 270 -7.10 -16.47 -15.34
CA LYS A 270 -7.63 -16.22 -14.01
C LYS A 270 -7.51 -14.76 -13.63
N VAL A 271 -8.53 -14.24 -12.98
CA VAL A 271 -8.57 -12.89 -12.43
C VAL A 271 -8.61 -12.97 -10.90
N PHE A 272 -7.86 -12.10 -10.22
CA PHE A 272 -7.83 -11.95 -8.77
C PHE A 272 -8.29 -10.53 -8.44
N HIS A 273 -9.32 -10.42 -7.61
CA HIS A 273 -9.84 -9.17 -7.09
C HIS A 273 -10.75 -9.44 -5.90
N GLY A 274 -10.80 -8.55 -4.93
CA GLY A 274 -11.59 -8.75 -3.72
C GLY A 274 -13.09 -9.03 -3.98
N SER A 275 -13.67 -8.40 -5.02
CA SER A 275 -15.07 -8.66 -5.39
C SER A 275 -15.36 -10.11 -5.79
N LEU A 276 -14.37 -10.84 -6.26
CA LEU A 276 -14.53 -12.24 -6.67
C LEU A 276 -14.55 -13.19 -5.47
N THR A 277 -13.98 -12.79 -4.36
CA THR A 277 -13.99 -13.57 -3.11
C THR A 277 -15.42 -13.74 -2.56
N TYR A 278 -16.28 -12.77 -2.85
CA TYR A 278 -17.66 -12.71 -2.31
C TYR A 278 -18.75 -12.86 -3.38
N GLN A 279 -18.45 -13.35 -4.57
CA GLN A 279 -19.48 -13.56 -5.63
C GLN A 279 -20.62 -14.49 -5.17
N GLU A 280 -20.31 -15.48 -4.33
CA GLU A 280 -21.26 -16.45 -3.80
C GLU A 280 -21.68 -16.16 -2.34
N ARG A 281 -21.15 -15.08 -1.73
CA ARG A 281 -21.38 -14.73 -0.33
C ARG A 281 -21.68 -13.23 -0.23
N THR A 282 -22.40 -12.84 0.82
CA THR A 282 -22.57 -11.42 1.17
C THR A 282 -21.21 -10.85 1.58
N SER A 283 -20.82 -9.72 1.00
CA SER A 283 -19.64 -8.97 1.45
C SER A 283 -19.78 -8.63 2.94
N PRO A 284 -18.68 -8.68 3.71
CA PRO A 284 -18.76 -8.30 5.11
C PRO A 284 -19.14 -6.82 5.24
N GLU A 285 -19.90 -6.47 6.27
CA GLU A 285 -20.38 -5.09 6.50
C GLU A 285 -19.25 -4.07 6.64
N TRP A 286 -18.07 -4.54 7.04
CA TRP A 286 -16.89 -3.70 7.22
C TRP A 286 -16.15 -3.33 5.92
N LEU A 287 -16.52 -3.91 4.77
CA LEU A 287 -15.85 -3.66 3.48
C LEU A 287 -16.84 -3.11 2.46
N LEU A 288 -16.75 -1.80 2.21
CA LEU A 288 -17.67 -1.07 1.34
C LEU A 288 -17.25 -1.07 -0.14
N GLY A 289 -15.99 -1.45 -0.42
CA GLY A 289 -15.44 -1.51 -1.77
C GLY A 289 -14.09 -2.23 -1.79
N TYR A 290 -13.61 -2.56 -2.99
CA TYR A 290 -12.45 -3.44 -3.19
C TYR A 290 -11.24 -2.74 -3.80
N GLY A 291 -11.33 -1.43 -4.06
CA GLY A 291 -10.27 -0.67 -4.74
C GLY A 291 -10.20 -0.97 -6.23
N SER A 292 -9.07 -0.60 -6.84
CA SER A 292 -8.87 -0.69 -8.29
C SER A 292 -7.68 -1.54 -8.71
N VAL A 293 -7.07 -2.28 -7.79
CA VAL A 293 -6.02 -3.23 -8.16
C VAL A 293 -6.68 -4.53 -8.60
N VAL A 294 -6.29 -5.01 -9.77
CA VAL A 294 -6.72 -6.28 -10.33
C VAL A 294 -5.47 -7.05 -10.72
N SER A 295 -5.34 -8.29 -10.28
CA SER A 295 -4.27 -9.17 -10.77
C SER A 295 -4.86 -10.24 -11.67
N PHE A 296 -4.08 -10.71 -12.66
CA PHE A 296 -4.54 -11.74 -13.58
C PHE A 296 -3.40 -12.57 -14.13
N THR A 297 -3.73 -13.74 -14.66
CA THR A 297 -2.81 -14.62 -15.39
C THR A 297 -3.26 -14.81 -16.83
N LEU A 298 -2.29 -15.16 -17.68
CA LEU A 298 -2.52 -15.42 -19.10
C LEU A 298 -2.74 -16.93 -19.32
N ILE A 299 -3.62 -17.28 -20.25
CA ILE A 299 -3.97 -18.67 -20.56
C ILE A 299 -2.74 -19.52 -20.98
N SER A 300 -1.73 -18.89 -21.57
CA SER A 300 -0.48 -19.55 -21.94
C SER A 300 0.39 -19.96 -20.75
N GLY A 301 0.21 -19.34 -19.58
CA GLY A 301 0.89 -19.70 -18.32
C GLY A 301 2.42 -19.56 -18.31
N ASN A 302 3.03 -18.85 -19.28
CA ASN A 302 4.48 -18.78 -19.41
C ASN A 302 5.03 -17.35 -19.48
N LEU A 303 6.35 -17.22 -19.24
CA LEU A 303 7.02 -15.92 -19.19
C LEU A 303 7.22 -15.26 -20.56
N GLU A 304 7.23 -16.04 -21.64
CA GLU A 304 7.39 -15.51 -22.99
C GLU A 304 6.12 -14.73 -23.41
N SER A 305 4.95 -15.32 -23.20
CA SER A 305 3.68 -14.64 -23.44
C SER A 305 3.51 -13.43 -22.53
N LEU A 306 3.92 -13.51 -21.26
CA LEU A 306 3.96 -12.34 -20.37
C LEU A 306 4.84 -11.22 -20.96
N ARG A 307 6.02 -11.57 -21.50
CA ARG A 307 6.92 -10.60 -22.13
C ARG A 307 6.29 -9.99 -23.38
N LEU A 308 5.74 -10.81 -24.27
CA LEU A 308 5.07 -10.34 -25.47
C LEU A 308 3.93 -9.38 -25.14
N PHE A 309 3.06 -9.77 -24.22
CA PHE A 309 2.00 -8.89 -23.72
C PHE A 309 2.56 -7.57 -23.21
N TYR A 310 3.48 -7.61 -22.24
CA TYR A 310 3.95 -6.43 -21.53
C TYR A 310 4.77 -5.48 -22.43
N ASP A 311 5.65 -6.03 -23.29
CA ASP A 311 6.49 -5.22 -24.16
C ASP A 311 5.68 -4.48 -25.24
N GLN A 312 4.57 -5.06 -25.70
CA GLN A 312 3.71 -4.54 -26.75
C GLN A 312 2.60 -3.59 -26.26
N LEU A 313 2.44 -3.43 -24.94
CA LEU A 313 1.38 -2.56 -24.40
C LEU A 313 1.52 -1.11 -24.90
N PRO A 314 0.48 -0.56 -25.59
CA PRO A 314 0.51 0.81 -26.07
C PRO A 314 0.07 1.81 -25.00
N ALA A 315 0.20 3.10 -25.28
CA ALA A 315 -0.47 4.15 -24.53
C ALA A 315 -2.01 3.95 -24.58
N PRO A 316 -2.77 4.34 -23.54
CA PRO A 316 -2.35 5.13 -22.39
C PRO A 316 -1.79 4.33 -21.21
N LEU A 317 -1.64 3.01 -21.34
CA LEU A 317 -1.13 2.16 -20.25
C LEU A 317 0.31 2.52 -19.88
N LEU A 318 0.54 2.75 -18.61
CA LEU A 318 1.87 3.05 -18.08
C LEU A 318 2.50 1.82 -17.41
N LYS A 319 3.78 1.60 -17.69
CA LYS A 319 4.57 0.48 -17.13
C LYS A 319 5.22 0.92 -15.82
N ALA A 320 4.63 0.57 -14.69
CA ALA A 320 5.14 0.96 -13.37
C ALA A 320 4.74 -0.02 -12.25
N PRO A 321 5.61 -0.24 -11.25
CA PRO A 321 5.36 -1.16 -10.14
C PRO A 321 4.55 -0.54 -8.98
N THR A 322 4.05 0.69 -9.11
CA THR A 322 3.25 1.38 -8.09
C THR A 322 1.75 1.18 -8.31
N LEU A 323 0.92 1.81 -7.49
CA LEU A 323 -0.54 1.77 -7.54
C LEU A 323 -1.14 3.05 -6.95
N GLY A 324 -2.46 3.22 -7.09
CA GLY A 324 -3.19 4.38 -6.56
C GLY A 324 -2.89 5.67 -7.32
N SER A 325 -2.56 5.58 -8.61
CA SER A 325 -2.36 6.71 -9.53
C SER A 325 -3.66 7.04 -10.23
N ASN A 326 -3.83 8.30 -10.63
CA ASN A 326 -4.92 8.74 -11.51
C ASN A 326 -4.86 8.10 -12.91
N GLN A 327 -3.74 7.49 -13.29
CA GLN A 327 -3.53 6.78 -14.56
C GLN A 327 -3.35 5.29 -14.33
N THR A 328 -3.85 4.48 -15.25
CA THR A 328 -3.74 3.01 -15.17
C THR A 328 -2.31 2.53 -15.40
N LEU A 329 -1.86 1.68 -14.47
CA LEU A 329 -0.50 1.14 -14.42
C LEU A 329 -0.53 -0.38 -14.56
N VAL A 330 0.44 -0.92 -15.32
CA VAL A 330 0.62 -2.37 -15.52
C VAL A 330 2.00 -2.81 -15.05
N CYS A 331 2.06 -3.95 -14.40
CA CYS A 331 3.29 -4.48 -13.82
C CYS A 331 3.32 -6.02 -13.90
N PRO A 332 4.38 -6.64 -14.46
CA PRO A 332 4.64 -8.06 -14.31
C PRO A 332 5.13 -8.32 -12.88
N TYR A 333 4.18 -8.48 -11.95
CA TYR A 333 4.40 -8.32 -10.53
C TYR A 333 5.48 -9.23 -9.95
N ALA A 334 5.39 -10.52 -10.23
CA ALA A 334 6.35 -11.49 -9.70
C ALA A 334 7.80 -11.19 -10.14
N LEU A 335 7.98 -10.70 -11.38
CA LEU A 335 9.29 -10.38 -11.93
C LEU A 335 9.88 -9.07 -11.40
N LEU A 336 9.06 -8.14 -10.92
CA LEU A 336 9.54 -6.83 -10.43
C LEU A 336 9.58 -6.75 -8.91
N ALA A 337 8.60 -7.34 -8.23
CA ALA A 337 8.48 -7.26 -6.78
C ALA A 337 9.27 -8.37 -6.05
N HIS A 338 9.35 -9.56 -6.66
CA HIS A 338 9.91 -10.75 -6.03
C HIS A 338 11.02 -11.40 -6.86
N TYR A 339 11.76 -10.62 -7.65
CA TYR A 339 12.78 -11.16 -8.57
C TYR A 339 13.96 -11.85 -7.86
N HIS A 340 14.17 -11.58 -6.58
CA HIS A 340 15.21 -12.23 -5.76
C HIS A 340 14.74 -13.51 -5.07
N GLU A 341 13.43 -13.75 -5.04
CA GLU A 341 12.87 -14.86 -4.29
C GLU A 341 13.07 -16.20 -5.00
N PRO A 342 13.36 -17.26 -4.24
CA PRO A 342 13.51 -18.60 -4.83
C PRO A 342 12.15 -19.14 -5.33
N PRO A 343 12.14 -20.13 -6.24
CA PRO A 343 10.91 -20.76 -6.73
C PRO A 343 9.97 -21.23 -5.61
N SER A 344 10.53 -21.76 -4.51
CA SER A 344 9.76 -22.21 -3.35
C SER A 344 8.93 -21.10 -2.66
N PHE A 345 9.36 -19.87 -2.75
CA PHE A 345 8.59 -18.72 -2.26
C PHE A 345 7.26 -18.60 -3.01
N PHE A 346 7.30 -18.66 -4.33
CA PHE A 346 6.11 -18.54 -5.17
C PHE A 346 5.14 -19.70 -4.97
N GLU A 347 5.68 -20.91 -4.79
CA GLU A 347 4.89 -22.12 -4.50
C GLU A 347 4.22 -22.02 -3.13
N HIS A 348 4.98 -21.66 -2.10
CA HIS A 348 4.46 -21.49 -0.73
C HIS A 348 3.34 -20.46 -0.65
N HIS A 349 3.50 -19.34 -1.32
CA HIS A 349 2.54 -18.24 -1.33
C HIS A 349 1.51 -18.32 -2.45
N SER A 350 1.53 -19.38 -3.26
CA SER A 350 0.60 -19.57 -4.39
C SER A 350 0.59 -18.41 -5.39
N ILE A 351 1.73 -17.72 -5.57
CA ILE A 351 1.87 -16.60 -6.51
C ILE A 351 2.29 -17.12 -7.88
N PRO A 352 1.48 -16.99 -8.93
CA PRO A 352 1.89 -17.34 -10.29
C PRO A 352 3.07 -16.48 -10.75
N ARG A 353 4.13 -17.10 -11.26
CA ARG A 353 5.32 -16.37 -11.74
C ARG A 353 5.04 -15.43 -12.91
N HIS A 354 3.99 -15.70 -13.68
CA HIS A 354 3.50 -14.90 -14.79
C HIS A 354 2.34 -13.96 -14.40
N LEU A 355 2.19 -13.70 -13.10
CA LEU A 355 1.16 -12.80 -12.58
C LEU A 355 1.37 -11.36 -13.06
N ILE A 356 0.33 -10.80 -13.62
CA ILE A 356 0.25 -9.40 -14.02
C ILE A 356 -0.62 -8.66 -13.01
N ARG A 357 -0.15 -7.51 -12.55
CA ARG A 357 -0.96 -6.62 -11.73
C ARG A 357 -1.31 -5.37 -12.53
N LEU A 358 -2.59 -5.11 -12.65
CA LEU A 358 -3.19 -3.91 -13.20
C LEU A 358 -3.64 -3.03 -12.02
N ALA A 359 -3.08 -1.85 -11.88
CA ALA A 359 -3.58 -0.82 -10.97
C ALA A 359 -4.37 0.18 -11.80
N VAL A 360 -5.68 -0.02 -11.87
CA VAL A 360 -6.57 0.82 -12.67
C VAL A 360 -6.62 2.22 -12.07
N GLY A 361 -6.49 3.23 -12.91
CA GLY A 361 -6.55 4.62 -12.50
C GLY A 361 -7.98 5.13 -12.27
N CYS A 362 -8.10 6.42 -12.06
CA CYS A 362 -9.40 7.07 -11.92
C CYS A 362 -9.78 7.83 -13.20
N GLU A 363 -9.41 7.32 -14.36
CA GLU A 363 -9.83 7.84 -15.67
C GLU A 363 -11.37 7.88 -15.74
N GLU A 364 -11.92 8.92 -16.36
CA GLU A 364 -13.37 9.07 -16.58
C GLU A 364 -13.86 8.12 -17.67
N ASP A 365 -13.01 7.93 -18.68
CA ASP A 365 -13.24 7.03 -19.79
C ASP A 365 -12.20 5.92 -19.81
N LEU A 366 -12.62 4.67 -19.67
CA LEU A 366 -11.77 3.48 -19.71
C LEU A 366 -11.66 2.83 -21.10
N ASP A 367 -12.42 3.27 -22.08
CA ASP A 367 -12.40 2.67 -23.43
C ASP A 367 -10.99 2.67 -24.03
N PRO A 368 -10.20 3.77 -23.95
CA PRO A 368 -8.81 3.75 -24.42
C PRO A 368 -7.92 2.79 -23.65
N VAL A 369 -8.16 2.62 -22.33
CA VAL A 369 -7.41 1.68 -21.47
C VAL A 369 -7.72 0.25 -21.88
N PHE A 370 -9.00 -0.09 -22.06
CA PHE A 370 -9.44 -1.42 -22.46
C PHE A 370 -9.00 -1.76 -23.88
N ALA A 371 -9.06 -0.83 -24.82
CA ALA A 371 -8.54 -1.02 -26.18
C ALA A 371 -7.04 -1.33 -26.16
N ALA A 372 -6.27 -0.63 -25.32
CA ALA A 372 -4.84 -0.88 -25.18
C ALA A 372 -4.54 -2.24 -24.53
N LEU A 373 -5.33 -2.66 -23.53
CA LEU A 373 -5.24 -4.00 -22.93
C LEU A 373 -5.59 -5.09 -23.95
N ASP A 374 -6.69 -4.93 -24.69
CA ASP A 374 -7.14 -5.84 -25.73
C ASP A 374 -6.07 -6.03 -26.80
N GLN A 375 -5.48 -4.94 -27.28
CA GLN A 375 -4.38 -5.00 -28.25
C GLN A 375 -3.19 -5.82 -27.72
N GLY A 376 -2.80 -5.64 -26.45
CA GLY A 376 -1.71 -6.43 -25.85
C GLY A 376 -2.09 -7.90 -25.65
N LEU A 377 -3.30 -8.17 -25.19
CA LEU A 377 -3.80 -9.53 -24.94
C LEU A 377 -3.98 -10.34 -26.22
N ASN A 378 -4.41 -9.71 -27.31
CA ASN A 378 -4.57 -10.36 -28.61
C ASN A 378 -3.24 -10.79 -29.25
N GLN A 379 -2.09 -10.24 -28.81
CA GLN A 379 -0.77 -10.69 -29.27
C GLN A 379 -0.40 -12.10 -28.83
N ILE A 380 -1.10 -12.66 -27.86
CA ILE A 380 -0.78 -13.96 -27.26
C ILE A 380 -1.81 -15.05 -27.56
N LEU A 381 -2.88 -14.72 -28.27
CA LEU A 381 -3.85 -15.68 -28.85
C LEU A 381 -3.34 -16.22 -30.17
#